data_8f4fb8f2eafa6b4064e3f037499e39e4
#
_entry.id   8f4fb8f2eafa6b4064e3f037499e39e4
#
_cell.length_a   1.000
_cell.length_b   1.000
_cell.length_c   1.000
_cell.angle_alpha   90.00
_cell.angle_beta   90.00
_cell.angle_gamma   90.00
#
_symmetry.space_group_name_H-M   'P 1'
#
loop_
_entity.id
_entity.type
_entity.pdbx_description
1 polymer ?
#
loop_
_entity_poly.entity_id
_entity_poly.type
_entity_poly.pdbx_seq_one_letter_code
_entity_poly.pdbx_strand_id
1 'polypeptide(L)'
;MNVDIAKTKAYYNSISETSLCDCAYCRNYRLQVKSVFPKVAEYLYSLGIDIEKPFETSPLDPDENGMLEYCCCQYIAFGTCKPEYHYRIDNVEFRVATSYPSTGIEQAHFVIE
;
A
#
# COMPACT_ATOMS: atom_id res chain seq x y z
N MET A 1 5.04 10.65 12.44
CA MET A 1 5.56 9.68 11.47
C MET A 1 6.94 10.11 11.01
N ASN A 2 7.88 9.21 11.07
CA ASN A 2 9.27 9.48 10.68
C ASN A 2 9.71 8.39 9.69
N VAL A 3 9.61 8.70 8.39
CA VAL A 3 9.88 7.74 7.30
C VAL A 3 11.28 7.98 6.74
N ASP A 4 12.05 6.89 6.62
CA ASP A 4 13.28 6.90 5.83
C ASP A 4 12.89 6.75 4.36
N ILE A 5 12.69 7.88 3.71
CA ILE A 5 12.17 7.94 2.33
C ILE A 5 13.13 7.24 1.35
N ALA A 6 14.44 7.48 1.48
CA ALA A 6 15.43 6.88 0.58
C ALA A 6 15.44 5.36 0.70
N LYS A 7 15.39 4.82 1.92
CA LYS A 7 15.37 3.38 2.17
C LYS A 7 14.08 2.75 1.69
N THR A 8 12.95 3.40 1.93
CA THR A 8 11.64 2.96 1.45
C THR A 8 11.62 2.89 -0.07
N LYS A 9 12.09 3.94 -0.73
CA LYS A 9 12.19 3.99 -2.20
C LYS A 9 13.07 2.88 -2.77
N ALA A 10 14.23 2.64 -2.15
CA ALA A 10 15.13 1.58 -2.57
C ALA A 10 14.48 0.20 -2.43
N TYR A 11 13.72 -0.02 -1.35
CA TYR A 11 12.98 -1.25 -1.15
C TYR A 11 11.98 -1.50 -2.28
N TYR A 12 11.15 -0.52 -2.61
CA TYR A 12 10.16 -0.67 -3.69
C TYR A 12 10.82 -0.85 -5.05
N ASN A 13 11.93 -0.17 -5.32
CA ASN A 13 12.68 -0.35 -6.56
C ASN A 13 13.29 -1.75 -6.69
N SER A 14 13.52 -2.44 -5.58
CA SER A 14 14.06 -3.80 -5.57
C SER A 14 12.98 -4.87 -5.84
N ILE A 15 11.71 -4.52 -5.71
CA ILE A 15 10.61 -5.47 -5.93
C ILE A 15 10.41 -5.65 -7.44
N SER A 16 10.58 -6.90 -7.90
CA SER A 16 10.28 -7.27 -9.28
C SER A 16 8.78 -7.49 -9.46
N GLU A 17 8.24 -7.14 -10.62
CA GLU A 17 6.85 -7.43 -10.94
C GLU A 17 6.53 -8.92 -10.88
N THR A 18 7.52 -9.77 -11.17
CA THR A 18 7.36 -11.23 -11.11
C THR A 18 7.22 -11.75 -9.68
N SER A 19 7.63 -10.98 -8.67
CA SER A 19 7.48 -11.34 -7.26
C SER A 19 6.15 -10.90 -6.66
N LEU A 20 5.35 -10.12 -7.40
CA LEU A 20 4.03 -9.65 -6.97
C LEU A 20 2.97 -10.71 -7.26
N CYS A 21 1.89 -10.69 -6.47
CA CYS A 21 0.75 -11.56 -6.73
C CYS A 21 0.14 -11.26 -8.09
N ASP A 22 -0.05 -12.27 -8.92
CA ASP A 22 -0.58 -12.15 -10.28
C ASP A 22 -2.02 -12.66 -10.40
N CYS A 23 -2.76 -12.73 -9.29
CA CYS A 23 -4.18 -13.06 -9.33
C CYS A 23 -4.97 -11.92 -9.99
N ALA A 24 -6.19 -12.21 -10.46
CA ALA A 24 -7.01 -11.23 -11.16
C ALA A 24 -7.25 -9.97 -10.31
N TYR A 25 -7.47 -10.14 -9.01
CA TYR A 25 -7.72 -9.01 -8.10
C TYR A 25 -6.51 -8.11 -7.93
N CYS A 26 -5.34 -8.67 -7.71
CA CYS A 26 -4.10 -7.89 -7.55
C CYS A 26 -3.70 -7.21 -8.85
N ARG A 27 -3.86 -7.89 -9.98
CA ARG A 27 -3.57 -7.32 -11.29
C ARG A 27 -4.50 -6.14 -11.58
N ASN A 28 -5.79 -6.27 -11.33
CA ASN A 28 -6.75 -5.19 -11.52
C ASN A 28 -6.40 -3.98 -10.66
N TYR A 29 -6.03 -4.19 -9.41
CA TYR A 29 -5.61 -3.13 -8.51
C TYR A 29 -4.42 -2.35 -9.08
N ARG A 30 -3.35 -3.06 -9.50
CA ARG A 30 -2.16 -2.41 -10.03
C ARG A 30 -2.42 -1.62 -11.31
N LEU A 31 -3.35 -2.09 -12.16
CA LEU A 31 -3.68 -1.42 -13.40
C LEU A 31 -4.53 -0.17 -13.21
N GLN A 32 -5.31 -0.10 -12.14
CA GLN A 32 -6.33 0.94 -11.96
C GLN A 32 -6.00 1.98 -10.91
N VAL A 33 -5.20 1.62 -9.88
CA VAL A 33 -5.09 2.42 -8.66
C VAL A 33 -4.57 3.84 -8.88
N LYS A 34 -3.58 4.04 -9.74
CA LYS A 34 -3.03 5.38 -10.01
C LYS A 34 -4.03 6.29 -10.69
N SER A 35 -4.81 5.77 -11.63
CA SER A 35 -5.78 6.57 -12.35
C SER A 35 -7.02 6.88 -11.53
N VAL A 36 -7.40 5.97 -10.62
CA VAL A 36 -8.57 6.15 -9.74
C VAL A 36 -8.24 7.03 -8.54
N PHE A 37 -7.05 6.88 -7.98
CA PHE A 37 -6.63 7.60 -6.77
C PHE A 37 -5.30 8.36 -6.98
N PRO A 38 -5.26 9.36 -7.87
CA PRO A 38 -3.99 10.06 -8.17
C PRO A 38 -3.41 10.82 -6.97
N LYS A 39 -4.25 11.39 -6.10
CA LYS A 39 -3.77 12.10 -4.91
C LYS A 39 -3.18 11.16 -3.88
N VAL A 40 -3.76 9.97 -3.74
CA VAL A 40 -3.25 8.92 -2.85
C VAL A 40 -1.89 8.43 -3.36
N ALA A 41 -1.77 8.20 -4.67
CA ALA A 41 -0.52 7.79 -5.30
C ALA A 41 0.58 8.83 -5.05
N GLU A 42 0.26 10.11 -5.18
CA GLU A 42 1.20 11.21 -4.95
C GLU A 42 1.66 11.26 -3.50
N TYR A 43 0.73 11.11 -2.56
CA TYR A 43 1.05 11.09 -1.13
C TYR A 43 1.99 9.93 -0.79
N LEU A 44 1.66 8.71 -1.23
CA LEU A 44 2.51 7.54 -0.98
C LEU A 44 3.88 7.70 -1.63
N TYR A 45 3.92 8.22 -2.85
CA TYR A 45 5.19 8.48 -3.54
C TYR A 45 6.09 9.44 -2.75
N SER A 46 5.50 10.42 -2.08
CA SER A 46 6.26 11.35 -1.23
C SER A 46 6.94 10.66 -0.05
N LEU A 47 6.45 9.49 0.35
CA LEU A 47 7.04 8.64 1.39
C LEU A 47 8.00 7.59 0.83
N GLY A 48 8.20 7.56 -0.48
CA GLY A 48 9.01 6.56 -1.16
C GLY A 48 8.26 5.27 -1.50
N ILE A 49 6.94 5.25 -1.33
CA ILE A 49 6.10 4.07 -1.55
C ILE A 49 5.56 4.07 -2.99
N ASP A 50 5.65 2.92 -3.66
CA ASP A 50 5.04 2.71 -4.96
C ASP A 50 3.65 2.09 -4.77
N ILE A 51 2.62 2.86 -5.08
CA ILE A 51 1.23 2.44 -4.91
C ILE A 51 0.89 1.18 -5.74
N GLU A 52 1.63 0.92 -6.80
CA GLU A 52 1.41 -0.27 -7.64
C GLU A 52 2.02 -1.55 -7.06
N LYS A 53 2.72 -1.47 -5.93
CA LYS A 53 3.38 -2.61 -5.29
C LYS A 53 2.91 -2.80 -3.84
N PRO A 54 1.61 -3.10 -3.62
CA PRO A 54 1.09 -3.31 -2.27
C PRO A 54 1.68 -4.56 -1.64
N PHE A 55 1.83 -4.52 -0.31
CA PHE A 55 2.22 -5.70 0.47
C PHE A 55 1.06 -6.70 0.54
N GLU A 56 -0.15 -6.20 0.81
CA GLU A 56 -1.39 -6.99 0.85
C GLU A 56 -2.55 -6.18 0.30
N THR A 57 -3.51 -6.86 -0.30
CA THR A 57 -4.78 -6.27 -0.73
C THR A 57 -5.92 -7.12 -0.22
N SER A 58 -7.04 -6.49 0.12
CA SER A 58 -8.25 -7.17 0.61
C SER A 58 -9.43 -6.79 -0.29
N PRO A 59 -9.57 -7.43 -1.47
CA PRO A 59 -10.67 -7.13 -2.36
C PRO A 59 -12.00 -7.67 -1.80
N LEU A 60 -13.07 -6.93 -2.06
CA LEU A 60 -14.44 -7.39 -1.82
C LEU A 60 -14.95 -8.12 -3.06
N ASP A 61 -16.05 -8.87 -2.91
CA ASP A 61 -16.71 -9.52 -4.04
C ASP A 61 -17.15 -8.45 -5.05
N PRO A 62 -17.15 -8.75 -6.38
CA PRO A 62 -17.65 -7.82 -7.36
C PRO A 62 -19.10 -7.40 -7.07
N ASP A 63 -19.42 -6.12 -7.28
CA ASP A 63 -20.76 -5.63 -7.13
C ASP A 63 -21.67 -6.06 -8.31
N GLU A 64 -22.92 -5.58 -8.33
CA GLU A 64 -23.90 -5.91 -9.36
C GLU A 64 -23.45 -5.54 -10.79
N ASN A 65 -22.55 -4.56 -10.91
CA ASN A 65 -22.01 -4.09 -12.17
C ASN A 65 -20.67 -4.74 -12.53
N GLY A 66 -20.21 -5.70 -11.72
CA GLY A 66 -18.91 -6.36 -11.92
C GLY A 66 -17.72 -5.52 -11.47
N MET A 67 -17.95 -4.41 -10.76
CA MET A 67 -16.88 -3.55 -10.25
C MET A 67 -16.27 -4.16 -8.99
N LEU A 68 -14.93 -4.15 -8.91
CA LEU A 68 -14.20 -4.61 -7.74
C LEU A 68 -13.95 -3.46 -6.77
N GLU A 69 -14.21 -3.71 -5.49
CA GLU A 69 -13.85 -2.80 -4.41
C GLU A 69 -12.81 -3.47 -3.51
N TYR A 70 -11.93 -2.66 -2.94
CA TYR A 70 -10.89 -3.13 -2.02
C TYR A 70 -11.15 -2.54 -0.63
N CYS A 71 -11.34 -3.42 0.36
CA CYS A 71 -11.58 -3.02 1.75
C CYS A 71 -10.38 -2.25 2.29
N CYS A 72 -9.18 -2.81 2.11
CA CYS A 72 -7.95 -2.15 2.51
C CYS A 72 -6.77 -2.69 1.68
N CYS A 73 -5.73 -1.88 1.62
CA CYS A 73 -4.46 -2.24 0.99
C CYS A 73 -3.36 -1.84 1.94
N GLN A 74 -2.32 -2.67 2.04
CA GLN A 74 -1.23 -2.46 2.98
C GLN A 74 0.07 -2.19 2.24
N TYR A 75 0.85 -1.25 2.76
CA TYR A 75 2.14 -0.85 2.23
C TYR A 75 3.18 -0.79 3.34
N ILE A 76 4.38 -1.26 3.06
CA ILE A 76 5.50 -1.23 4.00
C ILE A 76 6.23 0.11 3.86
N ALA A 77 6.55 0.74 5.00
CA ALA A 77 7.39 1.92 5.05
C ALA A 77 8.48 1.73 6.10
N PHE A 78 9.71 2.14 5.79
CA PHE A 78 10.81 2.06 6.73
C PHE A 78 10.83 3.30 7.62
N GLY A 79 11.08 3.10 8.91
CA GLY A 79 11.09 4.15 9.91
C GLY A 79 10.17 3.84 11.07
N THR A 80 9.59 4.88 11.68
CA THR A 80 8.71 4.74 12.83
C THR A 80 7.44 5.55 12.63
N CYS A 81 6.36 5.07 13.24
CA CYS A 81 5.08 5.76 13.21
C CYS A 81 4.32 5.49 14.52
N LYS A 82 3.67 6.51 15.04
CA LYS A 82 2.83 6.35 16.23
C LYS A 82 1.60 5.52 15.89
N PRO A 83 1.15 4.61 16.80
CA PRO A 83 -0.03 3.78 16.54
C PRO A 83 -1.31 4.57 16.28
N GLU A 84 -1.42 5.76 16.82
CA GLU A 84 -2.59 6.64 16.65
C GLU A 84 -2.56 7.46 15.36
N TYR A 85 -1.54 7.27 14.50
CA TYR A 85 -1.48 7.96 13.21
C TYR A 85 -2.74 7.73 12.39
N HIS A 86 -3.31 8.84 11.90
CA HIS A 86 -4.49 8.82 11.06
C HIS A 86 -4.43 10.00 10.09
N TYR A 87 -4.67 9.73 8.82
CA TYR A 87 -4.68 10.75 7.78
C TYR A 87 -5.74 10.42 6.74
N ARG A 88 -6.29 11.42 6.10
CA ARG A 88 -7.35 11.22 5.12
C ARG A 88 -7.12 12.05 3.87
N ILE A 89 -7.29 11.42 2.70
CA ILE A 89 -7.29 12.07 1.40
C ILE A 89 -8.59 11.64 0.69
N ASP A 90 -9.48 12.61 0.42
CA ASP A 90 -10.81 12.34 -0.13
C ASP A 90 -11.53 11.26 0.69
N ASN A 91 -11.86 10.12 0.09
CA ASN A 91 -12.54 9.01 0.76
C ASN A 91 -11.58 7.94 1.28
N VAL A 92 -10.29 8.17 1.20
CA VAL A 92 -9.29 7.17 1.60
C VAL A 92 -8.67 7.55 2.93
N GLU A 93 -8.73 6.63 3.89
CA GLU A 93 -8.14 6.80 5.21
C GLU A 93 -6.86 6.00 5.33
N PHE A 94 -5.86 6.59 5.97
CA PHE A 94 -4.56 5.99 6.25
C PHE A 94 -4.40 5.78 7.75
N ARG A 95 -3.91 4.61 8.13
CA ARG A 95 -3.61 4.29 9.53
C ARG A 95 -2.47 3.29 9.58
N VAL A 96 -1.89 3.11 10.77
CA VAL A 96 -0.90 2.05 10.99
C VAL A 96 -1.63 0.73 11.16
N ALA A 97 -1.26 -0.28 10.36
CA ALA A 97 -1.86 -1.60 10.47
C ALA A 97 -1.40 -2.27 11.76
N THR A 98 -2.35 -2.90 12.46
CA THR A 98 -2.09 -3.66 13.68
C THR A 98 -1.98 -5.15 13.41
N SER A 99 -2.41 -5.60 12.24
CA SER A 99 -2.39 -7.01 11.86
C SER A 99 -2.00 -7.13 10.39
N TYR A 100 -0.97 -7.92 10.10
CA TYR A 100 -0.48 -8.15 8.74
C TYR A 100 0.39 -9.41 8.72
N PRO A 101 0.56 -10.05 7.54
CA PRO A 101 1.47 -11.19 7.41
C PRO A 101 2.90 -10.82 7.77
N SER A 102 3.72 -11.81 8.12
CA SER A 102 5.13 -11.57 8.41
C SER A 102 5.84 -10.94 7.22
N THR A 103 6.55 -9.83 7.46
CA THR A 103 7.29 -9.12 6.40
C THR A 103 8.65 -9.71 6.14
N GLY A 104 9.22 -10.44 7.10
CA GLY A 104 10.60 -10.93 7.01
C GLY A 104 11.66 -9.83 7.11
N ILE A 105 11.28 -8.61 7.45
CA ILE A 105 12.18 -7.45 7.52
C ILE A 105 12.65 -7.24 8.95
N GLU A 106 13.97 -7.19 9.16
CA GLU A 106 14.57 -6.99 10.48
C GLU A 106 14.71 -5.50 10.86
N GLN A 107 14.91 -4.63 9.88
CA GLN A 107 15.04 -3.20 10.13
C GLN A 107 13.72 -2.60 10.62
N ALA A 108 13.81 -1.48 11.35
CA ALA A 108 12.63 -0.78 11.84
C ALA A 108 11.72 -0.38 10.66
N HIS A 109 10.48 -0.82 10.69
CA HIS A 109 9.48 -0.56 9.65
C HIS A 109 8.08 -0.59 10.26
N PHE A 110 7.13 -0.10 9.50
CA PHE A 110 5.71 -0.18 9.86
C PHE A 110 4.89 -0.40 8.59
N VAL A 111 3.65 -0.80 8.78
CA VAL A 111 2.73 -1.06 7.65
C VAL A 111 1.63 -0.01 7.69
N ILE A 112 1.44 0.70 6.59
CA ILE A 112 0.35 1.64 6.38
C ILE A 112 -0.80 0.89 5.72
N GLU A 113 -1.98 1.12 6.24
CA GLU A 113 -3.20 0.49 5.76
C GLU A 113 -4.20 1.51 5.21
#